data_a28f6c1bf3e4db9e6b7dd6c003c5e241
#
_entry.id   a28f6c1bf3e4db9e6b7dd6c003c5e241
#
_cell.length_a   1.000
_cell.length_b   1.000
_cell.length_c   1.000
_cell.angle_alpha   90.00
_cell.angle_beta   90.00
_cell.angle_gamma   90.00
#
_symmetry.space_group_name_H-M   'P 1'
#
loop_
_entity.id
_entity.type
_entity.pdbx_description
1 polymer ?
#
loop_
_entity_poly.entity_id
_entity_poly.type
_entity_poly.pdbx_seq_one_letter_code
_entity_poly.pdbx_strand_id
1 'polypeptide(L)' 'MNIQDQAVTIIQEYEFYRNHPAFMQGMEDYRNGEWYSLDGFAGQCWDRGAECQMRINRMMEGA' A
#
# COMPACT_ATOMS: atom_id res chain seq x y z
N MET A 1 -14.61 9.48 -11.99
CA MET A 1 -13.20 9.19 -11.66
C MET A 1 -12.90 7.73 -11.99
N ASN A 2 -11.84 7.46 -12.73
CA ASN A 2 -11.51 6.08 -13.11
C ASN A 2 -10.76 5.36 -11.97
N ILE A 3 -10.60 4.05 -12.10
CA ILE A 3 -9.97 3.21 -11.07
C ILE A 3 -8.53 3.67 -10.80
N GLN A 4 -7.80 4.06 -11.85
CA GLN A 4 -6.42 4.51 -11.71
C GLN A 4 -6.34 5.78 -10.86
N ASP A 5 -7.22 6.75 -11.09
CA ASP A 5 -7.26 7.98 -10.31
C ASP A 5 -7.63 7.73 -8.86
N GLN A 6 -8.55 6.78 -8.62
CA GLN A 6 -8.94 6.40 -7.27
C GLN A 6 -7.76 5.74 -6.54
N ALA A 7 -7.00 4.89 -7.22
CA ALA A 7 -5.82 4.25 -6.64
C ALA A 7 -4.77 5.30 -6.26
N VAL A 8 -4.52 6.28 -7.12
CA VAL A 8 -3.58 7.37 -6.83
C VAL A 8 -4.05 8.16 -5.60
N THR A 9 -5.34 8.45 -5.51
CA THR A 9 -5.90 9.16 -4.36
C THR A 9 -5.68 8.40 -3.06
N ILE A 10 -5.87 7.08 -3.07
CA ILE A 10 -5.62 6.25 -1.89
C ILE A 10 -4.14 6.33 -1.49
N ILE A 11 -3.23 6.18 -2.45
CA ILE A 11 -1.79 6.24 -2.18
C ILE A 11 -1.41 7.60 -1.58
N GLN A 12 -2.02 8.69 -2.05
CA GLN A 12 -1.73 10.03 -1.55
C GLN A 12 -2.11 10.23 -0.09
N GLU A 13 -3.03 9.43 0.44
CA GLU A 13 -3.39 9.49 1.85
C GLU A 13 -2.24 9.03 2.77
N TYR A 14 -1.25 8.33 2.22
CA TYR A 14 -0.10 7.82 2.99
C TYR A 14 1.12 8.72 2.82
N GLU A 15 0.91 10.02 2.97
CA GLU A 15 1.91 11.05 2.69
C GLU A 15 3.24 10.84 3.41
N PHE A 16 3.20 10.41 4.69
CA PHE A 16 4.40 10.20 5.48
C PHE A 16 5.17 8.93 5.11
N TYR A 17 4.52 8.00 4.43
CA TYR A 17 5.05 6.64 4.24
C TYR A 17 5.38 6.33 2.79
N ARG A 18 4.63 6.93 1.86
CA ARG A 18 4.65 6.54 0.45
C ARG A 18 6.00 6.68 -0.26
N ASN A 19 6.86 7.58 0.23
CA ASN A 19 8.15 7.82 -0.39
C ASN A 19 9.24 6.87 0.12
N HIS A 20 8.97 6.10 1.15
CA HIS A 20 9.92 5.14 1.70
C HIS A 20 9.88 3.86 0.87
N PRO A 21 11.06 3.26 0.53
CA PRO A 21 11.07 2.02 -0.26
C PRO A 21 10.26 0.89 0.34
N ALA A 22 10.21 0.81 1.67
CA ALA A 22 9.44 -0.25 2.35
C ALA A 22 7.94 -0.14 2.08
N PHE A 23 7.42 1.05 1.83
CA PHE A 23 6.00 1.23 1.48
C PHE A 23 5.68 0.51 0.17
N MET A 24 6.48 0.76 -0.87
CA MET A 24 6.30 0.11 -2.16
C MET A 24 6.48 -1.39 -2.03
N GLN A 25 7.45 -1.82 -1.22
CA GLN A 25 7.69 -3.23 -0.98
C GLN A 25 6.48 -3.88 -0.29
N GLY A 26 5.86 -3.18 0.66
CA GLY A 26 4.65 -3.67 1.33
C GLY A 26 3.50 -3.87 0.36
N MET A 27 3.32 -2.94 -0.57
CA MET A 27 2.29 -3.08 -1.61
C MET A 27 2.53 -4.31 -2.48
N GLU A 28 3.78 -4.48 -2.93
CA GLU A 28 4.14 -5.61 -3.77
C GLU A 28 3.99 -6.94 -3.03
N ASP A 29 4.48 -7.01 -1.79
CA ASP A 29 4.40 -8.22 -0.99
C ASP A 29 2.95 -8.63 -0.73
N TYR A 30 2.09 -7.66 -0.47
CA TYR A 30 0.66 -7.95 -0.29
C TYR A 30 0.06 -8.56 -1.57
N ARG A 31 0.40 -8.00 -2.74
CA ARG A 31 -0.09 -8.54 -4.02
C ARG A 31 0.37 -9.98 -4.25
N ASN A 32 1.59 -10.29 -3.79
CA ASN A 32 2.20 -11.62 -3.98
C ASN A 32 1.85 -12.60 -2.87
N GLY A 33 1.10 -12.16 -1.85
CA GLY A 33 0.75 -13.01 -0.72
C GLY A 33 1.93 -13.28 0.22
N GLU A 34 2.96 -12.45 0.18
CA GLU A 34 4.14 -12.59 1.02
C GLU A 34 4.01 -11.70 2.26
N TRP A 35 4.55 -12.18 3.38
CA TRP A 35 4.50 -11.44 4.62
C TRP A 35 5.89 -11.38 5.24
N TYR A 36 6.31 -10.20 5.63
CA TYR A 36 7.58 -9.96 6.30
C TYR A 36 7.36 -9.17 7.58
N SER A 37 8.24 -9.40 8.56
CA SER A 37 8.27 -8.61 9.78
C SER A 37 9.49 -7.71 9.74
N LEU A 38 9.25 -6.40 9.76
CA LEU A 38 10.30 -5.39 9.78
C LEU A 38 10.14 -4.53 11.02
N ASP A 39 11.26 -4.06 11.57
CA ASP A 39 11.25 -3.22 12.77
C ASP A 39 11.31 -1.74 12.40
N GLY A 40 10.90 -0.90 13.36
CA GLY A 40 11.04 0.54 13.27
C GLY A 40 10.17 1.18 12.21
N PHE A 41 10.63 2.30 11.67
CA PHE A 41 9.88 3.07 10.68
C PHE A 41 9.69 2.29 9.38
N ALA A 42 10.69 1.51 8.99
CA ALA A 42 10.57 0.66 7.79
C ALA A 42 9.40 -0.33 7.95
N GLY A 43 9.24 -0.90 9.14
CA GLY A 43 8.11 -1.78 9.43
C GLY A 43 6.77 -1.07 9.31
N GLN A 44 6.69 0.16 9.83
CA GLN A 44 5.49 0.96 9.70
C GLN A 44 5.17 1.27 8.24
N CYS A 45 6.19 1.63 7.46
CA CYS A 45 6.00 1.91 6.04
C CYS A 45 5.53 0.67 5.29
N TRP A 46 6.11 -0.49 5.58
CA TRP A 46 5.71 -1.74 4.98
C TRP A 46 4.24 -2.07 5.30
N ASP A 47 3.86 -1.95 6.58
CA ASP A 47 2.48 -2.19 7.02
C ASP A 47 1.50 -1.26 6.31
N ARG A 48 1.86 0.01 6.18
CA ARG A 48 1.00 0.98 5.50
C ARG A 48 0.91 0.69 4.00
N GLY A 49 2.00 0.23 3.40
CA GLY A 49 1.99 -0.20 1.99
C GLY A 49 1.04 -1.36 1.78
N ALA A 50 1.13 -2.38 2.63
CA ALA A 50 0.24 -3.54 2.56
C ALA A 50 -1.22 -3.11 2.74
N GLU A 51 -1.51 -2.25 3.72
CA GLU A 51 -2.86 -1.71 3.94
C GLU A 51 -3.37 -0.96 2.71
N CYS A 52 -2.52 -0.13 2.13
CA CYS A 52 -2.85 0.64 0.93
C CYS A 52 -3.25 -0.29 -0.22
N GLN A 53 -2.45 -1.32 -0.45
CA GLN A 53 -2.74 -2.28 -1.51
C GLN A 53 -4.05 -3.03 -1.25
N MET A 54 -4.30 -3.39 0.01
CA MET A 54 -5.56 -4.03 0.39
C MET A 54 -6.76 -3.13 0.04
N ARG A 55 -6.67 -1.84 0.36
CA ARG A 55 -7.72 -0.87 0.05
C ARG A 55 -7.95 -0.75 -1.45
N ILE A 56 -6.87 -0.70 -2.22
CA ILE A 56 -6.96 -0.65 -3.68
C ILE A 56 -7.65 -1.90 -4.22
N ASN A 57 -7.27 -3.06 -3.72
CA ASN A 57 -7.87 -4.32 -4.16
C ASN A 57 -9.38 -4.35 -3.86
N ARG A 58 -9.79 -3.89 -2.69
CA ARG A 58 -11.22 -3.81 -2.32
C ARG A 58 -11.99 -2.87 -3.23
N MET A 59 -11.39 -1.74 -3.55
CA MET A 59 -11.99 -0.78 -4.47
C MET A 59 -12.21 -1.40 -5.84
N MET A 60 -11.20 -2.12 -6.34
CA MET A 60 -11.27 -2.78 -7.64
C MET A 60 -12.33 -3.88 -7.67
N GLU A 61 -12.47 -4.61 -6.57
CA GLU A 61 -13.48 -5.66 -6.45
C GLU A 61 -14.90 -5.09 -6.45
N GLY A 62 -15.06 -3.88 -5.91
CA GLY A 62 -16.35 -3.22 -5.86
C GLY A 62 -16.73 -2.45 -7.11
N ALA A 63 -15.83 -2.38 -8.07
CA ALA A 63 -16.05 -1.56 -9.28
C ALA A 63 -16.83 -2.29 -10.38
#